data_c1a10d350b69c8f31afaaa1ddb46a9ed
#
_entry.id   c1a10d350b69c8f31afaaa1ddb46a9ed
#
_cell.length_a   1.000
_cell.length_b   1.000
_cell.length_c   1.000
_cell.angle_alpha   90.00
_cell.angle_beta   90.00
_cell.angle_gamma   90.00
#
_symmetry.space_group_name_H-M   'P 1'
#
loop_
_entity.id
_entity.type
_entity.pdbx_description
1 polymer ?
#
loop_
_entity_poly.entity_id
_entity_poly.type
_entity_poly.pdbx_seq_one_letter_code
_entity_poly.pdbx_strand_id
1 'polypeptide(L)'
;LAGVPLDETEFIEPSAVGQSEERRERPSSHWQRQPVIWQAEYYDNTRLAEDPVVVRQDREIDFEWRDRAPVQGVEPRNFSVRWSGVMQLEPGSYRFTASAPDGMRLWLNDRLVISAWYDQSEQTYQRDFSWHGGPIEVRVEHYENGGNAKAFLTWDRMA
;
A
#
# COMPACT_ATOMS: atom_id res chain seq x y z
N LEU A 1 -16.76 -17.19 -1.42
CA LEU A 1 -15.71 -17.89 -0.77
C LEU A 1 -14.50 -16.97 -0.55
N ALA A 2 -14.33 -16.58 0.71
CA ALA A 2 -13.33 -15.58 1.00
C ALA A 2 -11.92 -16.06 0.67
N GLY A 3 -11.73 -17.37 0.66
CA GLY A 3 -10.42 -17.90 0.40
C GLY A 3 -10.03 -18.02 -1.06
N VAL A 4 -10.88 -17.56 -1.96
CA VAL A 4 -10.52 -17.64 -3.36
C VAL A 4 -9.39 -16.63 -3.62
N PRO A 5 -8.23 -17.09 -4.08
CA PRO A 5 -7.13 -16.16 -4.32
C PRO A 5 -7.43 -15.29 -5.54
N LEU A 6 -6.77 -14.15 -5.60
CA LEU A 6 -6.86 -13.32 -6.77
C LEU A 6 -6.18 -14.04 -7.93
N ASP A 7 -6.85 -14.02 -9.06
CA ASP A 7 -6.35 -14.65 -10.27
C ASP A 7 -5.45 -13.67 -11.00
N GLU A 8 -4.35 -14.19 -11.55
CA GLU A 8 -3.46 -13.34 -12.32
C GLU A 8 -4.15 -12.66 -13.49
N THR A 9 -5.10 -13.35 -14.08
CA THR A 9 -5.80 -12.79 -15.23
C THR A 9 -6.68 -11.60 -14.86
N GLU A 10 -6.89 -11.39 -13.56
CA GLU A 10 -7.70 -10.25 -13.13
C GLU A 10 -6.88 -9.00 -12.89
N PHE A 11 -5.57 -9.09 -12.99
CA PHE A 11 -4.71 -7.93 -12.78
C PHE A 11 -4.35 -7.30 -14.10
N ILE A 12 -4.36 -5.97 -14.10
CA ILE A 12 -3.95 -5.18 -15.26
C ILE A 12 -2.52 -4.73 -14.99
N GLU A 13 -1.70 -4.72 -16.02
CA GLU A 13 -0.31 -4.32 -15.88
C GLU A 13 -0.22 -2.96 -15.20
N PRO A 14 0.73 -2.81 -14.28
CA PRO A 14 0.87 -1.54 -13.59
C PRO A 14 1.35 -0.47 -14.55
N SER A 15 0.96 0.74 -14.28
CA SER A 15 1.43 1.86 -15.05
C SER A 15 1.83 2.97 -14.10
N ALA A 16 2.85 3.71 -14.50
CA ALA A 16 3.21 4.88 -13.73
C ALA A 16 2.10 5.90 -13.84
N VAL A 17 2.00 6.73 -12.82
CA VAL A 17 1.01 7.80 -12.85
C VAL A 17 1.26 8.68 -14.05
N GLY A 18 0.21 8.95 -14.78
CA GLY A 18 0.28 9.78 -15.96
C GLY A 18 0.40 9.03 -17.26
N GLN A 19 0.65 7.73 -17.21
CA GLN A 19 0.82 6.97 -18.44
C GLN A 19 -0.47 6.46 -19.04
N SER A 20 -1.52 6.36 -18.22
CA SER A 20 -2.79 5.83 -18.68
C SER A 20 -3.93 6.76 -18.38
N GLU A 21 -3.63 8.04 -18.37
CA GLU A 21 -4.62 9.04 -17.98
C GLU A 21 -5.88 8.95 -18.81
N GLU A 22 -5.70 8.91 -20.12
CA GLU A 22 -6.85 8.96 -21.03
C GLU A 22 -7.63 7.66 -21.03
N ARG A 23 -7.09 6.61 -20.44
CA ARG A 23 -7.77 5.31 -20.41
C ARG A 23 -8.28 4.97 -19.05
N ARG A 24 -8.09 5.85 -18.10
CA ARG A 24 -8.44 5.59 -16.71
C ARG A 24 -9.95 5.70 -16.52
N GLU A 25 -10.50 4.72 -15.85
CA GLU A 25 -11.90 4.78 -15.46
C GLU A 25 -12.04 5.70 -14.26
N ARG A 26 -13.19 6.29 -14.15
CA ARG A 26 -13.47 7.15 -13.02
C ARG A 26 -13.99 6.32 -11.86
N PRO A 27 -13.70 6.71 -10.63
CA PRO A 27 -14.28 6.04 -9.48
C PRO A 27 -15.79 6.13 -9.54
N SER A 28 -16.44 5.12 -8.97
CA SER A 28 -17.91 5.11 -8.89
C SER A 28 -18.36 6.26 -8.00
N SER A 29 -19.36 7.03 -8.47
CA SER A 29 -19.82 8.20 -7.74
C SER A 29 -20.52 7.85 -6.44
N HIS A 30 -21.03 6.62 -6.30
CA HIS A 30 -21.76 6.22 -5.11
C HIS A 30 -20.93 5.42 -4.14
N TRP A 31 -19.73 5.04 -4.53
CA TRP A 31 -18.90 4.22 -3.68
C TRP A 31 -18.17 5.07 -2.67
N GLN A 32 -18.10 4.56 -1.45
CA GLN A 32 -17.31 5.18 -0.40
C GLN A 32 -16.40 4.12 0.20
N ARG A 33 -15.15 4.50 0.38
CA ARG A 33 -14.14 3.62 0.93
C ARG A 33 -14.47 3.33 2.39
N GLN A 34 -14.43 2.05 2.75
CA GLN A 34 -14.63 1.64 4.13
C GLN A 34 -13.33 1.84 4.89
N PRO A 35 -13.40 2.24 6.16
CA PRO A 35 -12.18 2.40 6.94
C PRO A 35 -11.51 1.06 7.18
N VAL A 36 -10.19 1.09 7.26
CA VAL A 36 -9.38 -0.08 7.58
C VAL A 36 -8.53 0.28 8.79
N ILE A 37 -8.44 -0.64 9.73
CA ILE A 37 -7.54 -0.47 10.87
C ILE A 37 -6.26 -1.23 10.51
N TRP A 38 -5.18 -0.48 10.37
CA TRP A 38 -3.90 -1.05 9.98
C TRP A 38 -3.10 -1.38 11.23
N GLN A 39 -2.65 -2.62 11.34
CA GLN A 39 -1.67 -3.00 12.35
C GLN A 39 -0.32 -2.62 11.80
N ALA A 40 0.35 -1.67 12.45
CA ALA A 40 1.59 -1.11 11.94
C ALA A 40 2.75 -1.52 12.81
N GLU A 41 3.80 -2.04 12.18
CA GLU A 41 5.05 -2.41 12.85
C GLU A 41 6.15 -1.53 12.30
N TYR A 42 6.80 -0.77 13.18
CA TYR A 42 7.87 0.16 12.79
C TYR A 42 9.21 -0.39 13.26
N TYR A 43 10.15 -0.48 12.34
CA TYR A 43 11.48 -1.08 12.58
C TYR A 43 12.55 -0.03 12.42
N ASP A 44 13.57 -0.11 13.28
CA ASP A 44 14.70 0.82 13.22
C ASP A 44 15.81 0.27 12.32
N ASN A 45 15.42 -0.23 11.18
CA ASN A 45 16.29 -0.71 10.12
C ASN A 45 15.49 -0.77 8.83
N THR A 46 16.17 -0.91 7.70
CA THR A 46 15.51 -0.87 6.39
C THR A 46 15.08 -2.25 5.92
N ARG A 47 15.12 -3.26 6.78
CA ARG A 47 14.92 -4.64 6.36
C ARG A 47 13.75 -5.33 7.03
N LEU A 48 12.95 -4.62 7.80
CA LEU A 48 11.85 -5.22 8.57
C LEU A 48 12.38 -6.36 9.44
N ALA A 49 13.56 -6.17 10.01
CA ALA A 49 14.27 -7.23 10.70
C ALA A 49 14.22 -7.05 12.21
N GLU A 50 14.29 -8.17 12.91
CA GLU A 50 14.27 -8.22 14.37
C GLU A 50 12.94 -7.70 14.90
N ASP A 51 12.89 -7.32 16.16
CA ASP A 51 11.63 -6.90 16.75
C ASP A 51 11.31 -5.46 16.34
N PRO A 52 10.05 -5.17 16.07
CA PRO A 52 9.68 -3.78 15.81
C PRO A 52 9.88 -2.93 17.07
N VAL A 53 10.25 -1.68 16.85
CA VAL A 53 10.40 -0.72 17.94
C VAL A 53 9.03 -0.30 18.47
N VAL A 54 8.08 -0.14 17.56
CA VAL A 54 6.72 0.30 17.89
C VAL A 54 5.73 -0.55 17.10
N VAL A 55 4.69 -1.02 17.79
CA VAL A 55 3.54 -1.66 17.17
C VAL A 55 2.34 -0.84 17.58
N ARG A 56 1.56 -0.39 16.59
CA ARG A 56 0.40 0.45 16.88
C ARG A 56 -0.61 0.27 15.76
N GLN A 57 -1.77 0.90 15.93
CA GLN A 57 -2.79 0.93 14.89
C GLN A 57 -2.70 2.27 14.17
N ASP A 58 -2.70 2.22 12.84
CA ASP A 58 -2.80 3.41 12.02
C ASP A 58 -4.12 3.36 11.29
N ARG A 59 -4.77 4.50 11.17
CA ARG A 59 -6.07 4.58 10.52
C ARG A 59 -5.95 4.73 9.02
N GLU A 60 -4.83 5.25 8.56
CA GLU A 60 -4.57 5.48 7.15
C GLU A 60 -3.10 5.26 6.89
N ILE A 61 -2.79 4.96 5.65
CA ILE A 61 -1.41 5.00 5.19
C ILE A 61 -1.30 6.24 4.32
N ASP A 62 -1.02 7.35 4.97
CA ASP A 62 -0.94 8.65 4.31
C ASP A 62 -0.03 9.51 5.16
N PHE A 63 1.27 9.24 5.03
CA PHE A 63 2.29 9.87 5.86
C PHE A 63 3.25 10.66 5.01
N GLU A 64 3.60 11.82 5.52
CA GLU A 64 4.64 12.64 4.92
C GLU A 64 5.56 13.07 6.06
N TRP A 65 6.51 12.19 6.38
CA TRP A 65 7.39 12.40 7.53
C TRP A 65 8.51 13.39 7.25
N ARG A 66 8.95 13.46 6.00
CA ARG A 66 10.05 14.33 5.59
C ARG A 66 11.31 13.96 6.35
N ASP A 67 11.85 14.88 7.13
CA ASP A 67 13.08 14.63 7.89
C ASP A 67 12.81 14.21 9.32
N ARG A 68 11.57 13.94 9.66
CA ARG A 68 11.19 13.56 11.02
C ARG A 68 11.12 12.06 11.13
N ALA A 69 11.37 11.56 12.34
CA ALA A 69 11.19 10.15 12.62
C ALA A 69 9.71 9.79 12.50
N PRO A 70 9.38 8.62 11.96
CA PRO A 70 7.97 8.23 11.85
C PRO A 70 7.35 7.95 13.20
N VAL A 71 8.13 7.47 14.15
CA VAL A 71 7.72 7.21 15.51
C VAL A 71 8.93 7.44 16.41
N GLN A 72 8.68 7.62 17.70
CA GLN A 72 9.77 7.77 18.64
C GLN A 72 10.58 6.48 18.70
N GLY A 73 11.89 6.61 18.72
CA GLY A 73 12.78 5.46 18.82
C GLY A 73 13.26 4.92 17.49
N VAL A 74 12.88 5.55 16.40
CA VAL A 74 13.27 5.15 15.06
C VAL A 74 13.95 6.31 14.36
N GLU A 75 15.06 6.02 13.69
CA GLU A 75 15.80 7.06 12.98
C GLU A 75 15.03 7.52 11.74
N PRO A 76 15.07 8.82 11.43
CA PRO A 76 14.31 9.35 10.30
C PRO A 76 14.80 8.90 8.93
N ARG A 77 16.02 8.38 8.84
CA ARG A 77 16.62 8.05 7.54
C ARG A 77 16.81 6.56 7.30
N ASN A 78 16.55 5.73 8.30
CA ASN A 78 16.81 4.31 8.20
C ASN A 78 15.73 3.56 8.95
N PHE A 79 14.61 3.35 8.30
CA PHE A 79 13.52 2.63 8.97
C PHE A 79 12.70 1.86 7.95
N SER A 80 11.87 0.99 8.46
CA SER A 80 10.90 0.29 7.63
C SER A 80 9.62 0.10 8.41
N VAL A 81 8.53 -0.11 7.68
CA VAL A 81 7.20 -0.25 8.27
C VAL A 81 6.47 -1.36 7.56
N ARG A 82 5.74 -2.17 8.32
CA ARG A 82 4.81 -3.14 7.77
C ARG A 82 3.42 -2.82 8.29
N TRP A 83 2.50 -2.64 7.38
CA TRP A 83 1.08 -2.47 7.70
C TRP A 83 0.33 -3.70 7.24
N SER A 84 -0.56 -4.20 8.10
CA SER A 84 -1.42 -5.34 7.78
C SER A 84 -2.84 -4.98 8.13
N GLY A 85 -3.77 -5.35 7.26
CA GLY A 85 -5.18 -5.07 7.50
C GLY A 85 -6.06 -5.93 6.64
N VAL A 86 -7.36 -5.89 6.93
CA VAL A 86 -8.35 -6.62 6.16
C VAL A 86 -9.36 -5.60 5.64
N MET A 87 -9.61 -5.63 4.35
CA MET A 87 -10.61 -4.78 3.72
C MET A 87 -11.83 -5.62 3.40
N GLN A 88 -13.01 -5.00 3.56
CA GLN A 88 -14.26 -5.59 3.08
C GLN A 88 -14.62 -4.86 1.80
N LEU A 89 -14.56 -5.56 0.69
CA LEU A 89 -14.84 -4.97 -0.61
C LEU A 89 -16.00 -5.69 -1.26
N GLU A 90 -16.92 -4.92 -1.82
CA GLU A 90 -18.01 -5.48 -2.60
C GLU A 90 -17.51 -5.96 -3.95
N PRO A 91 -18.26 -6.82 -4.63
CA PRO A 91 -17.84 -7.22 -5.97
C PRO A 91 -17.68 -6.01 -6.87
N GLY A 92 -16.64 -6.01 -7.66
CA GLY A 92 -16.39 -4.89 -8.57
C GLY A 92 -14.95 -4.81 -9.01
N SER A 93 -14.66 -3.74 -9.72
CA SER A 93 -13.32 -3.45 -10.19
C SER A 93 -12.73 -2.34 -9.33
N TYR A 94 -11.48 -2.50 -8.95
CA TYR A 94 -10.82 -1.59 -8.03
C TYR A 94 -9.44 -1.21 -8.53
N ARG A 95 -9.01 -0.02 -8.13
CA ARG A 95 -7.65 0.45 -8.40
C ARG A 95 -6.99 0.80 -7.09
N PHE A 96 -5.84 0.19 -6.85
CA PHE A 96 -4.96 0.57 -5.73
C PHE A 96 -3.89 1.50 -6.24
N THR A 97 -3.63 2.56 -5.48
CA THR A 97 -2.58 3.53 -5.80
C THR A 97 -1.67 3.64 -4.58
N ALA A 98 -0.37 3.45 -4.81
CA ALA A 98 0.62 3.51 -3.75
C ALA A 98 1.75 4.43 -4.17
N SER A 99 2.22 5.25 -3.25
CA SER A 99 3.33 6.18 -3.52
C SER A 99 4.32 6.17 -2.37
N ALA A 100 5.59 6.12 -2.69
CA ALA A 100 6.65 6.24 -1.71
C ALA A 100 7.98 6.39 -2.43
N PRO A 101 8.96 7.04 -1.79
CA PRO A 101 10.34 6.86 -2.21
C PRO A 101 10.84 5.52 -1.70
N ASP A 102 11.97 5.09 -2.21
CA ASP A 102 12.64 3.86 -1.79
C ASP A 102 11.71 2.66 -1.86
N GLY A 103 11.67 1.81 -0.85
CA GLY A 103 10.97 0.55 -0.96
C GLY A 103 9.47 0.65 -0.77
N MET A 104 8.73 -0.06 -1.62
CA MET A 104 7.28 -0.18 -1.51
C MET A 104 6.87 -1.54 -2.06
N ARG A 105 6.15 -2.29 -1.24
CA ARG A 105 5.58 -3.57 -1.67
C ARG A 105 4.14 -3.64 -1.19
N LEU A 106 3.29 -4.27 -2.02
CA LEU A 106 1.88 -4.46 -1.70
C LEU A 106 1.49 -5.89 -2.01
N TRP A 107 0.89 -6.55 -1.04
CA TRP A 107 0.30 -7.88 -1.22
C TRP A 107 -1.20 -7.80 -1.03
N LEU A 108 -1.92 -8.53 -1.87
CA LEU A 108 -3.36 -8.73 -1.73
C LEU A 108 -3.58 -10.22 -1.62
N ASN A 109 -4.10 -10.70 -0.48
CA ASN A 109 -4.29 -12.13 -0.20
C ASN A 109 -3.02 -12.91 -0.49
N ASP A 110 -1.90 -12.43 0.06
CA ASP A 110 -0.58 -13.04 -0.07
C ASP A 110 -0.02 -13.04 -1.48
N ARG A 111 -0.67 -12.39 -2.42
CA ARG A 111 -0.12 -12.22 -3.77
C ARG A 111 0.58 -10.86 -3.85
N LEU A 112 1.82 -10.89 -4.23
CA LEU A 112 2.62 -9.67 -4.38
C LEU A 112 2.21 -8.98 -5.67
N VAL A 113 1.62 -7.79 -5.56
CA VAL A 113 1.10 -7.07 -6.72
C VAL A 113 1.87 -5.79 -7.02
N ILE A 114 2.60 -5.25 -6.06
CA ILE A 114 3.54 -4.16 -6.29
C ILE A 114 4.83 -4.56 -5.61
N SER A 115 5.94 -4.50 -6.36
CA SER A 115 7.25 -4.83 -5.83
C SER A 115 8.27 -3.84 -6.36
N ALA A 116 8.69 -2.93 -5.49
CA ALA A 116 9.70 -1.94 -5.83
C ALA A 116 10.54 -1.75 -4.59
N TRP A 117 11.50 -2.67 -4.39
CA TRP A 117 12.26 -2.72 -3.14
C TRP A 117 13.71 -2.35 -3.41
N TYR A 118 13.92 -1.06 -3.71
CA TYR A 118 15.24 -0.50 -3.98
C TYR A 118 15.21 1.00 -3.73
N ASP A 119 16.38 1.58 -3.57
CA ASP A 119 16.50 3.01 -3.30
C ASP A 119 16.13 3.78 -4.55
N GLN A 120 15.23 4.75 -4.39
CA GLN A 120 14.80 5.58 -5.52
C GLN A 120 14.03 6.78 -5.02
N SER A 121 13.86 7.75 -5.89
CA SER A 121 13.00 8.87 -5.60
C SER A 121 11.55 8.41 -5.56
N GLU A 122 10.68 9.27 -5.10
CA GLU A 122 9.27 8.94 -4.97
C GLU A 122 8.69 8.48 -6.30
N GLN A 123 7.98 7.36 -6.27
CA GLN A 123 7.28 6.81 -7.41
C GLN A 123 5.85 6.51 -7.00
N THR A 124 4.96 6.47 -7.97
CA THR A 124 3.57 6.11 -7.76
C THR A 124 3.24 4.91 -8.62
N TYR A 125 2.58 3.95 -8.01
CA TYR A 125 2.22 2.68 -8.64
C TYR A 125 0.72 2.50 -8.58
N GLN A 126 0.15 1.92 -9.64
CA GLN A 126 -1.27 1.61 -9.69
C GLN A 126 -1.47 0.16 -10.08
N ARG A 127 -2.47 -0.47 -9.47
CA ARG A 127 -2.86 -1.84 -9.77
C ARG A 127 -4.38 -1.90 -9.83
N ASP A 128 -4.89 -2.38 -10.96
CA ASP A 128 -6.32 -2.59 -11.14
C ASP A 128 -6.62 -4.07 -11.06
N PHE A 129 -7.76 -4.41 -10.48
CA PHE A 129 -8.17 -5.80 -10.38
C PHE A 129 -9.68 -5.89 -10.23
N SER A 130 -10.22 -7.06 -10.57
CA SER A 130 -11.61 -7.38 -10.34
C SER A 130 -11.71 -8.27 -9.12
N TRP A 131 -12.72 -8.03 -8.30
CA TRP A 131 -12.88 -8.75 -7.04
C TRP A 131 -14.31 -9.31 -6.96
N HIS A 132 -14.41 -10.55 -6.52
CA HIS A 132 -15.71 -11.21 -6.40
C HIS A 132 -16.46 -10.84 -5.12
N GLY A 133 -15.86 -10.04 -4.25
CA GLY A 133 -16.49 -9.60 -3.01
C GLY A 133 -15.97 -10.35 -1.80
N GLY A 134 -16.10 -9.72 -0.65
CA GLY A 134 -15.70 -10.30 0.62
C GLY A 134 -14.40 -9.71 1.13
N PRO A 135 -13.86 -10.32 2.19
CA PRO A 135 -12.65 -9.79 2.81
C PRO A 135 -11.42 -10.07 1.96
N ILE A 136 -10.52 -9.12 1.96
CA ILE A 136 -9.23 -9.27 1.30
C ILE A 136 -8.16 -8.81 2.28
N GLU A 137 -7.13 -9.64 2.45
CA GLU A 137 -6.01 -9.31 3.31
C GLU A 137 -5.03 -8.45 2.56
N VAL A 138 -4.61 -7.35 3.17
CA VAL A 138 -3.71 -6.40 2.55
C VAL A 138 -2.48 -6.24 3.43
N ARG A 139 -1.30 -6.32 2.83
CA ARG A 139 -0.06 -6.05 3.51
C ARG A 139 0.75 -5.07 2.70
N VAL A 140 1.27 -4.04 3.36
CA VAL A 140 2.07 -2.99 2.74
C VAL A 140 3.37 -2.90 3.48
N GLU A 141 4.48 -2.85 2.74
CA GLU A 141 5.79 -2.67 3.35
C GLU A 141 6.51 -1.53 2.66
N HIS A 142 7.21 -0.76 3.47
CA HIS A 142 7.94 0.41 3.01
C HIS A 142 9.25 0.50 3.77
N TYR A 143 10.31 0.92 3.09
CA TYR A 143 11.53 1.30 3.80
C TYR A 143 12.00 2.65 3.29
N GLU A 144 12.71 3.34 4.16
CA GLU A 144 13.29 4.65 3.87
C GLU A 144 14.78 4.59 4.13
N ASN A 145 15.57 5.01 3.15
CA ASN A 145 17.01 5.00 3.27
C ASN A 145 17.56 6.32 2.73
N GLY A 146 17.24 7.43 3.42
CA GLY A 146 17.81 8.68 2.95
C GLY A 146 17.15 9.96 3.43
N GLY A 147 15.96 9.87 3.98
CA GLY A 147 15.26 11.06 4.42
C GLY A 147 14.23 11.51 3.41
N ASN A 148 13.43 12.50 3.79
CA ASN A 148 12.31 12.98 3.00
C ASN A 148 11.28 11.85 2.80
N ALA A 149 10.99 11.14 3.86
CA ALA A 149 10.19 9.94 3.82
C ALA A 149 8.70 10.23 3.69
N LYS A 150 8.02 9.39 2.95
CA LYS A 150 6.56 9.43 2.89
C LYS A 150 6.07 8.07 2.43
N ALA A 151 4.81 7.79 2.74
CA ALA A 151 4.17 6.56 2.30
C ALA A 151 2.68 6.81 2.18
N PHE A 152 2.10 6.36 1.07
CA PHE A 152 0.70 6.63 0.77
C PHE A 152 0.09 5.42 0.08
N LEU A 153 -1.11 5.04 0.51
CA LEU A 153 -1.90 4.01 -0.15
C LEU A 153 -3.36 4.43 -0.16
N THR A 154 -3.98 4.32 -1.30
CA THR A 154 -5.42 4.51 -1.41
C THR A 154 -5.99 3.52 -2.42
N TRP A 155 -7.31 3.41 -2.45
CA TRP A 155 -7.99 2.54 -3.40
C TRP A 155 -9.35 3.13 -3.71
N ASP A 156 -9.81 2.84 -4.95
CA ASP A 156 -11.09 3.32 -5.42
C ASP A 156 -11.78 2.21 -6.19
N ARG A 157 -13.11 2.20 -6.09
CA ARG A 157 -13.92 1.34 -6.94
C ARG A 157 -14.14 2.04 -8.26
N MET A 158 -13.85 1.34 -9.34
CA MET A 158 -13.96 1.92 -10.66
C MET A 158 -15.33 1.65 -11.26
N ALA A 159 -15.80 2.61 -12.04
CA ALA A 159 -17.13 2.51 -12.67
C ALA A 159 -17.14 1.52 -13.82
#